data_ac3e3c224a4c2e0826a5db5d297b5ec8
#
_entry.id   ac3e3c224a4c2e0826a5db5d297b5ec8
#
_cell.length_a   1.000
_cell.length_b   1.000
_cell.length_c   1.000
_cell.angle_alpha   90.00
_cell.angle_beta   90.00
_cell.angle_gamma   90.00
#
_symmetry.space_group_name_H-M   'P 1'
#
loop_
_entity.id
_entity.type
_entity.pdbx_description
1 polymer ?
#
loop_
_entity_poly.entity_id
_entity_poly.type
_entity_poly.pdbx_seq_one_letter_code
_entity_poly.pdbx_strand_id
1 'polypeptide(L)'
;FGEGPKILPVLDPTEKDDWGENIHPHLPAIGGFGGGSLTLIIGAVKTGKSTLLSNLFLNDDMYGQDQFDYVKIMSNTISNDITSRFLKEAYDVDDYYSDDIIRGIIEEQKKYEKKDQPKIAILADDLLGSVGRNALLWQLCSRYRHYNIRMLAISSQNFRQVSPVARQNCQNLIITSPFPNFKEMRKISEEFGDVVGGEKNFLAIYKYATPERYDFLHMDLQSNPVKCYKNFDILIAEGQKLYFDPNSIDLSEFSGKNQVIGVANTEDM
;
A
#
# COMPACT_ATOMS: atom_id res chain seq x y z
N PHE A 1 29.90 -33.17 -14.40
CA PHE A 1 29.51 -31.75 -14.57
C PHE A 1 29.94 -31.04 -13.31
N GLY A 2 30.91 -30.10 -13.40
CA GLY A 2 31.36 -29.28 -12.28
C GLY A 2 30.26 -28.34 -11.78
N GLU A 3 30.41 -27.84 -10.52
CA GLU A 3 29.54 -26.79 -10.00
C GLU A 3 29.56 -25.59 -10.96
N GLY A 4 28.37 -25.06 -11.31
CA GLY A 4 28.27 -23.87 -12.14
C GLY A 4 28.89 -22.62 -11.45
N PRO A 5 29.10 -21.54 -12.19
CA PRO A 5 29.65 -20.32 -11.62
C PRO A 5 28.77 -19.79 -10.49
N LYS A 6 29.37 -19.48 -9.34
CA LYS A 6 28.66 -18.94 -8.16
C LYS A 6 28.57 -17.41 -8.27
N ILE A 7 27.39 -16.87 -8.03
CA ILE A 7 27.20 -15.43 -7.86
C ILE A 7 27.65 -15.08 -6.44
N LEU A 8 28.65 -14.22 -6.32
CA LEU A 8 29.13 -13.74 -5.03
C LEU A 8 28.30 -12.51 -4.59
N PRO A 9 28.03 -12.34 -3.29
CA PRO A 9 27.40 -11.13 -2.78
C PRO A 9 28.32 -9.93 -3.04
N VAL A 10 27.74 -8.83 -3.53
CA VAL A 10 28.45 -7.58 -3.82
C VAL A 10 28.60 -6.70 -2.57
N LEU A 11 27.99 -7.10 -1.45
CA LEU A 11 27.79 -6.30 -0.26
C LEU A 11 28.49 -6.93 0.93
N ASP A 12 29.05 -6.06 1.79
CA ASP A 12 29.56 -6.50 3.07
C ASP A 12 28.37 -6.92 3.97
N PRO A 13 28.28 -8.20 4.37
CA PRO A 13 27.21 -8.66 5.25
C PRO A 13 27.29 -8.05 6.66
N THR A 14 28.35 -7.29 6.98
CA THR A 14 28.50 -6.56 8.25
C THR A 14 27.84 -5.19 8.22
N GLU A 15 27.50 -4.63 7.05
CA GLU A 15 26.70 -3.41 6.94
C GLU A 15 25.23 -3.72 7.22
N LYS A 16 24.86 -3.73 8.48
CA LYS A 16 23.48 -3.86 8.93
C LYS A 16 22.83 -2.49 9.00
N ASP A 17 21.66 -2.37 8.39
CA ASP A 17 20.73 -1.28 8.66
C ASP A 17 19.72 -1.79 9.68
N ASP A 18 19.95 -1.49 10.96
CA ASP A 18 19.12 -1.92 12.08
C ASP A 18 17.86 -1.00 12.24
N TRP A 19 17.72 -0.01 11.36
CA TRP A 19 16.61 0.93 11.44
C TRP A 19 15.29 0.24 11.15
N GLY A 20 14.30 0.43 12.00
CA GLY A 20 13.00 -0.22 11.90
C GLY A 20 12.93 -1.63 12.51
N GLU A 21 13.99 -2.13 13.16
CA GLU A 21 13.95 -3.44 13.85
C GLU A 21 12.95 -3.48 15.01
N ASN A 22 12.64 -2.33 15.60
CA ASN A 22 11.72 -2.21 16.74
C ASN A 22 10.26 -2.00 16.36
N ILE A 23 9.94 -1.96 15.06
CA ILE A 23 8.55 -1.84 14.62
C ILE A 23 7.86 -3.21 14.59
N HIS A 24 6.54 -3.20 14.65
CA HIS A 24 5.75 -4.44 14.58
C HIS A 24 6.05 -5.21 13.28
N PRO A 25 6.36 -6.51 13.34
CA PRO A 25 6.86 -7.28 12.19
C PRO A 25 5.83 -7.47 11.06
N HIS A 26 4.55 -7.20 11.31
CA HIS A 26 3.50 -7.28 10.31
C HIS A 26 3.26 -5.95 9.58
N LEU A 27 3.90 -4.87 10.00
CA LEU A 27 3.88 -3.61 9.25
C LEU A 27 4.77 -3.71 8.00
N PRO A 28 4.49 -2.91 6.96
CA PRO A 28 5.39 -2.81 5.82
C PRO A 28 6.82 -2.50 6.27
N ALA A 29 7.78 -3.33 5.87
CA ALA A 29 9.17 -3.20 6.31
C ALA A 29 9.80 -1.92 5.74
N ILE A 30 10.37 -1.09 6.61
CA ILE A 30 11.00 0.19 6.25
C ILE A 30 12.52 0.18 6.42
N GLY A 31 13.08 -0.84 7.07
CA GLY A 31 14.50 -1.02 7.33
C GLY A 31 15.17 -2.07 6.45
N GLY A 32 16.39 -2.41 6.82
CA GLY A 32 17.21 -3.42 6.17
C GLY A 32 17.99 -2.91 4.95
N PHE A 33 18.86 -3.77 4.42
CA PHE A 33 19.70 -3.45 3.27
C PHE A 33 18.84 -3.10 2.04
N GLY A 34 19.07 -1.92 1.45
CA GLY A 34 18.26 -1.39 0.36
C GLY A 34 16.81 -1.14 0.76
N GLY A 35 16.56 -1.00 2.06
CA GLY A 35 15.26 -0.95 2.71
C GLY A 35 14.35 0.17 2.23
N GLY A 36 13.10 0.00 2.56
CA GLY A 36 12.01 0.88 2.19
C GLY A 36 10.85 0.10 1.57
N SER A 37 9.66 0.67 1.64
CA SER A 37 8.42 0.08 1.18
C SER A 37 7.66 1.01 0.24
N LEU A 38 7.27 0.49 -0.92
CA LEU A 38 6.21 1.06 -1.72
C LEU A 38 4.89 0.39 -1.34
N THR A 39 4.04 1.12 -0.66
CA THR A 39 2.76 0.65 -0.14
C THR A 39 1.60 1.28 -0.91
N LEU A 40 0.74 0.46 -1.51
CA LEU A 40 -0.51 0.90 -2.11
C LEU A 40 -1.65 0.67 -1.13
N ILE A 41 -2.47 1.69 -0.88
CA ILE A 41 -3.64 1.63 0.00
C ILE A 41 -4.88 1.92 -0.86
N ILE A 42 -5.66 0.89 -1.15
CA ILE A 42 -6.80 0.96 -2.05
C ILE A 42 -8.09 0.79 -1.27
N GLY A 43 -9.04 1.68 -1.50
CA GLY A 43 -10.35 1.57 -0.86
C GLY A 43 -11.29 2.72 -1.22
N ALA A 44 -12.58 2.47 -1.11
CA ALA A 44 -13.61 3.46 -1.38
C ALA A 44 -13.56 4.66 -0.41
N VAL A 45 -14.38 5.65 -0.65
CA VAL A 45 -14.56 6.78 0.28
C VAL A 45 -15.10 6.27 1.61
N LYS A 46 -14.61 6.83 2.72
CA LYS A 46 -15.06 6.51 4.09
C LYS A 46 -14.81 5.05 4.51
N THR A 47 -13.78 4.40 3.98
CA THR A 47 -13.35 3.04 4.38
C THR A 47 -12.19 3.03 5.37
N GLY A 48 -11.82 4.19 5.92
CA GLY A 48 -10.81 4.30 6.96
C GLY A 48 -9.37 4.53 6.46
N LYS A 49 -9.14 4.81 5.17
CA LYS A 49 -7.77 5.07 4.64
C LYS A 49 -7.04 6.17 5.42
N SER A 50 -7.67 7.33 5.60
CA SER A 50 -7.07 8.45 6.34
C SER A 50 -6.82 8.10 7.82
N THR A 51 -7.73 7.34 8.43
CA THR A 51 -7.54 6.85 9.80
C THR A 51 -6.36 5.86 9.87
N LEU A 52 -6.23 4.96 8.90
CA LEU A 52 -5.11 4.02 8.81
C LEU A 52 -3.79 4.78 8.65
N LEU A 53 -3.71 5.75 7.74
CA LEU A 53 -2.52 6.59 7.56
C LEU A 53 -2.17 7.35 8.83
N SER A 54 -3.16 7.94 9.51
CA SER A 54 -2.93 8.64 10.78
C SER A 54 -2.36 7.70 11.85
N ASN A 55 -2.90 6.48 11.97
CA ASN A 55 -2.37 5.50 12.90
C ASN A 55 -0.96 5.04 12.53
N LEU A 56 -0.68 4.76 11.26
CA LEU A 56 0.66 4.35 10.83
C LEU A 56 1.74 5.33 11.28
N PHE A 57 1.47 6.63 11.19
CA PHE A 57 2.50 7.66 11.40
C PHE A 57 2.43 8.37 12.75
N LEU A 58 1.36 8.21 13.52
CA LEU A 58 1.19 8.90 14.81
C LEU A 58 1.07 7.95 16.00
N ASN A 59 0.77 6.67 15.77
CA ASN A 59 0.64 5.67 16.84
C ASN A 59 2.00 5.00 17.08
N ASP A 60 2.51 5.07 18.30
CA ASP A 60 3.80 4.50 18.70
C ASP A 60 3.82 2.95 18.65
N ASP A 61 2.65 2.31 18.69
CA ASP A 61 2.54 0.85 18.43
C ASP A 61 2.71 0.49 16.95
N MET A 62 2.79 1.50 16.05
CA MET A 62 3.07 1.36 14.64
C MET A 62 4.42 2.00 14.30
N TYR A 63 4.51 2.90 13.33
CA TYR A 63 5.76 3.61 13.09
C TYR A 63 6.00 4.74 14.09
N GLY A 64 4.93 5.44 14.54
CA GLY A 64 5.05 6.62 15.40
C GLY A 64 5.70 7.80 14.69
N GLN A 65 6.00 8.84 15.45
CA GLN A 65 6.55 10.09 14.91
C GLN A 65 8.06 10.05 14.68
N ASP A 66 8.78 9.20 15.42
CA ASP A 66 10.25 9.22 15.49
C ASP A 66 10.93 8.28 14.47
N GLN A 67 10.16 7.53 13.69
CA GLN A 67 10.73 6.56 12.73
C GLN A 67 11.29 7.21 11.46
N PHE A 68 10.92 8.44 11.16
CA PHE A 68 11.36 9.13 9.97
C PHE A 68 11.91 10.51 10.35
N ASP A 69 13.06 10.87 9.78
CA ASP A 69 13.64 12.21 9.97
C ASP A 69 12.78 13.29 9.28
N TYR A 70 12.05 12.92 8.24
CA TYR A 70 11.16 13.81 7.53
C TYR A 70 9.97 13.05 6.89
N VAL A 71 8.78 13.59 7.07
CA VAL A 71 7.55 13.07 6.46
C VAL A 71 6.93 14.15 5.58
N LYS A 72 6.80 13.86 4.29
CA LYS A 72 6.08 14.73 3.34
C LYS A 72 4.74 14.12 2.97
N ILE A 73 3.69 14.90 3.14
CA ILE A 73 2.33 14.51 2.78
C ILE A 73 1.83 15.40 1.65
N MET A 74 1.30 14.78 0.60
CA MET A 74 0.57 15.46 -0.47
C MET A 74 -0.83 14.87 -0.51
N SER A 75 -1.87 15.68 -0.30
CA SER A 75 -3.26 15.21 -0.26
C SER A 75 -4.25 16.30 -0.62
N ASN A 76 -5.05 16.08 -1.66
CA ASN A 76 -6.10 17.03 -2.07
C ASN A 76 -7.25 17.15 -1.06
N THR A 77 -7.35 16.23 -0.11
CA THR A 77 -8.50 16.13 0.82
C THR A 77 -8.15 16.51 2.25
N ILE A 78 -6.87 16.57 2.60
CA ILE A 78 -6.41 16.72 3.99
C ILE A 78 -6.89 18.00 4.67
N SER A 79 -7.08 19.06 3.92
CA SER A 79 -7.54 20.35 4.45
C SER A 79 -8.99 20.31 4.96
N ASN A 80 -9.79 19.36 4.45
CA ASN A 80 -11.20 19.20 4.75
C ASN A 80 -11.52 17.93 5.56
N ASP A 81 -10.52 17.06 5.78
CA ASP A 81 -10.70 15.81 6.49
C ASP A 81 -10.31 15.95 7.96
N ILE A 82 -11.30 15.82 8.84
CA ILE A 82 -11.12 15.87 10.30
C ILE A 82 -10.18 14.78 10.79
N THR A 83 -10.20 13.59 10.17
CA THR A 83 -9.37 12.45 10.58
C THR A 83 -7.90 12.64 10.27
N SER A 84 -7.58 13.45 9.27
CA SER A 84 -6.21 13.78 8.87
C SER A 84 -5.64 15.04 9.55
N ARG A 85 -6.43 15.70 10.41
CA ARG A 85 -6.00 16.94 11.08
C ARG A 85 -4.69 16.75 11.85
N PHE A 86 -4.54 15.66 12.56
CA PHE A 86 -3.34 15.38 13.37
C PHE A 86 -2.09 15.16 12.50
N LEU A 87 -2.24 14.59 11.32
CA LEU A 87 -1.14 14.48 10.35
C LEU A 87 -0.68 15.86 9.89
N LYS A 88 -1.63 16.78 9.68
CA LYS A 88 -1.33 18.16 9.26
C LYS A 88 -0.64 18.98 10.37
N GLU A 89 -0.95 18.68 11.63
CA GLU A 89 -0.31 19.33 12.79
C GLU A 89 1.11 18.80 13.02
N ALA A 90 1.37 17.52 12.68
CA ALA A 90 2.64 16.84 12.95
C ALA A 90 3.67 16.95 11.81
N TYR A 91 3.23 17.07 10.55
CA TYR A 91 4.09 16.90 9.38
C TYR A 91 3.94 18.00 8.35
N ASP A 92 4.88 18.03 7.38
CA ASP A 92 4.87 18.94 6.23
C ASP A 92 3.84 18.47 5.19
N VAL A 93 2.83 19.29 4.93
CA VAL A 93 1.68 18.94 4.11
C VAL A 93 1.45 19.93 2.99
N ASP A 94 1.33 19.43 1.75
CA ASP A 94 0.78 20.18 0.62
C ASP A 94 -0.62 19.63 0.27
N ASP A 95 -1.54 20.52 -0.05
CA ASP A 95 -2.91 20.18 -0.48
C ASP A 95 -3.00 19.92 -2.00
N TYR A 96 -1.88 19.78 -2.68
CA TYR A 96 -1.77 19.49 -4.10
C TYR A 96 -0.55 18.62 -4.42
N TYR A 97 -0.52 18.09 -5.62
CA TYR A 97 0.65 17.44 -6.19
C TYR A 97 1.41 18.37 -7.14
N SER A 98 2.73 18.37 -7.02
CA SER A 98 3.62 18.98 -8.01
C SER A 98 4.89 18.12 -8.17
N ASP A 99 5.37 17.99 -9.41
CA ASP A 99 6.68 17.38 -9.68
C ASP A 99 7.82 18.15 -9.00
N ASP A 100 7.66 19.44 -8.74
CA ASP A 100 8.67 20.28 -8.08
C ASP A 100 8.84 19.90 -6.61
N ILE A 101 7.77 19.45 -5.93
CA ILE A 101 7.86 18.92 -4.56
C ILE A 101 8.77 17.69 -4.54
N ILE A 102 8.50 16.73 -5.43
CA ILE A 102 9.32 15.51 -5.54
C ILE A 102 10.74 15.82 -5.95
N ARG A 103 10.93 16.75 -6.89
CA ARG A 103 12.26 17.20 -7.33
C ARG A 103 13.04 17.84 -6.19
N GLY A 104 12.41 18.69 -5.40
CA GLY A 104 13.02 19.32 -4.24
C GLY A 104 13.51 18.31 -3.22
N ILE A 105 12.71 17.28 -2.91
CA ILE A 105 13.11 16.19 -2.00
C ILE A 105 14.32 15.43 -2.57
N ILE A 106 14.30 15.09 -3.85
CA ILE A 106 15.42 14.37 -4.49
C ILE A 106 16.71 15.21 -4.48
N GLU A 107 16.60 16.50 -4.76
CA GLU A 107 17.76 17.42 -4.77
C GLU A 107 18.32 17.61 -3.36
N GLU A 108 17.45 17.71 -2.36
CA GLU A 108 17.88 17.79 -0.96
C GLU A 108 18.65 16.53 -0.56
N GLN A 109 18.10 15.35 -0.85
CA GLN A 109 18.75 14.07 -0.54
C GLN A 109 20.12 13.89 -1.21
N LYS A 110 20.34 14.46 -2.40
CA LYS A 110 21.63 14.40 -3.11
C LYS A 110 22.73 15.24 -2.47
N LYS A 111 22.40 16.16 -1.56
CA LYS A 111 23.40 16.97 -0.84
C LYS A 111 24.14 16.18 0.24
N TYR A 112 23.57 15.06 0.68
CA TYR A 112 24.13 14.21 1.72
C TYR A 112 24.93 13.06 1.12
N GLU A 113 25.98 12.60 1.81
CA GLU A 113 26.54 11.27 1.55
C GLU A 113 25.48 10.20 1.86
N LYS A 114 25.51 9.08 1.14
CA LYS A 114 24.44 8.07 1.22
C LYS A 114 24.17 7.57 2.64
N LYS A 115 25.21 7.44 3.47
CA LYS A 115 25.10 7.01 4.89
C LYS A 115 24.43 8.05 5.80
N ASP A 116 24.50 9.35 5.41
CA ASP A 116 24.00 10.47 6.20
C ASP A 116 22.67 11.03 5.65
N GLN A 117 22.12 10.41 4.60
CA GLN A 117 20.84 10.82 4.03
C GLN A 117 19.70 10.66 5.05
N PRO A 118 18.90 11.71 5.29
CA PRO A 118 17.69 11.62 6.11
C PRO A 118 16.77 10.48 5.65
N LYS A 119 16.14 9.81 6.59
CA LYS A 119 15.15 8.76 6.35
C LYS A 119 13.78 9.40 6.12
N ILE A 120 13.27 9.28 4.90
CA ILE A 120 12.07 10.02 4.47
C ILE A 120 10.88 9.08 4.29
N ALA A 121 9.70 9.56 4.70
CA ALA A 121 8.42 9.03 4.25
C ALA A 121 7.72 10.03 3.32
N ILE A 122 7.12 9.53 2.26
CA ILE A 122 6.26 10.30 1.34
C ILE A 122 4.89 9.64 1.29
N LEU A 123 3.86 10.42 1.59
CA LEU A 123 2.46 10.02 1.50
C LEU A 123 1.78 10.79 0.37
N ALA A 124 1.28 10.06 -0.61
CA ALA A 124 0.47 10.59 -1.72
C ALA A 124 -0.97 10.10 -1.53
N ASP A 125 -1.82 10.93 -0.90
CA ASP A 125 -3.16 10.56 -0.50
C ASP A 125 -4.22 11.19 -1.41
N ASP A 126 -5.02 10.33 -2.04
CA ASP A 126 -6.14 10.72 -2.95
C ASP A 126 -5.76 11.75 -4.05
N LEU A 127 -4.52 11.71 -4.53
CA LEU A 127 -3.98 12.64 -5.53
C LEU A 127 -4.24 12.24 -6.98
N LEU A 128 -4.68 11.00 -7.23
CA LEU A 128 -4.56 10.38 -8.56
C LEU A 128 -5.36 11.11 -9.66
N GLY A 129 -6.36 11.90 -9.30
CA GLY A 129 -7.07 12.77 -10.25
C GLY A 129 -6.22 13.93 -10.78
N SER A 130 -5.18 14.34 -10.04
CA SER A 130 -4.28 15.46 -10.39
C SER A 130 -2.90 15.03 -10.87
N VAL A 131 -2.53 13.74 -10.71
CA VAL A 131 -1.22 13.22 -11.10
C VAL A 131 -1.24 12.75 -12.55
N GLY A 132 -0.51 13.45 -13.41
CA GLY A 132 -0.37 13.11 -14.84
C GLY A 132 0.32 11.76 -15.06
N ARG A 133 0.13 11.17 -16.24
CA ARG A 133 0.72 9.85 -16.59
C ARG A 133 2.24 9.81 -16.52
N ASN A 134 2.91 10.92 -16.81
CA ASN A 134 4.36 11.05 -16.84
C ASN A 134 4.92 11.72 -15.58
N ALA A 135 4.12 11.85 -14.52
CA ALA A 135 4.52 12.51 -13.29
C ALA A 135 5.76 11.86 -12.66
N LEU A 136 6.57 12.68 -12.01
CA LEU A 136 7.80 12.24 -11.36
C LEU A 136 7.52 11.24 -10.22
N LEU A 137 6.35 11.33 -9.58
CA LEU A 137 5.88 10.34 -8.59
C LEU A 137 5.95 8.90 -9.11
N TRP A 138 5.53 8.66 -10.37
CA TRP A 138 5.57 7.31 -10.95
C TRP A 138 6.99 6.84 -11.22
N GLN A 139 7.87 7.73 -11.65
CA GLN A 139 9.28 7.42 -11.82
C GLN A 139 9.93 7.12 -10.46
N LEU A 140 9.53 7.83 -9.42
CA LEU A 140 10.01 7.63 -8.06
C LEU A 140 9.67 6.22 -7.55
N CYS A 141 8.51 5.63 -7.91
CA CYS A 141 8.12 4.29 -7.49
C CYS A 141 9.16 3.20 -7.78
N SER A 142 10.00 3.37 -8.80
CA SER A 142 11.11 2.44 -9.11
C SER A 142 12.46 2.85 -8.52
N ARG A 143 12.58 4.06 -7.95
CA ARG A 143 13.87 4.64 -7.56
C ARG A 143 13.91 5.20 -6.13
N TYR A 144 12.82 5.19 -5.41
CA TYR A 144 12.68 5.85 -4.10
C TYR A 144 13.78 5.44 -3.09
N ARG A 145 14.22 4.17 -3.12
CA ARG A 145 15.29 3.66 -2.24
C ARG A 145 16.64 4.33 -2.48
N HIS A 146 16.90 4.79 -3.72
CA HIS A 146 18.15 5.49 -4.03
C HIS A 146 18.27 6.85 -3.32
N TYR A 147 17.16 7.37 -2.84
CA TYR A 147 17.06 8.65 -2.13
C TYR A 147 16.74 8.48 -0.65
N ASN A 148 17.00 7.31 -0.08
CA ASN A 148 16.67 6.96 1.31
C ASN A 148 15.20 7.23 1.70
N ILE A 149 14.30 7.14 0.73
CA ILE A 149 12.86 7.18 1.00
C ILE A 149 12.47 5.79 1.50
N ARG A 150 12.20 5.69 2.79
CA ARG A 150 11.94 4.44 3.49
C ARG A 150 10.47 4.02 3.43
N MET A 151 9.58 4.97 3.19
CA MET A 151 8.18 4.70 2.94
C MET A 151 7.69 5.59 1.80
N LEU A 152 7.16 4.97 0.76
CA LEU A 152 6.38 5.64 -0.27
C LEU A 152 4.97 5.04 -0.24
N ALA A 153 4.04 5.72 0.43
CA ALA A 153 2.65 5.31 0.52
C ALA A 153 1.79 6.07 -0.47
N ILE A 154 1.03 5.34 -1.28
CA ILE A 154 0.09 5.90 -2.25
C ILE A 154 -1.30 5.38 -1.93
N SER A 155 -2.20 6.26 -1.52
CA SER A 155 -3.59 5.92 -1.29
C SER A 155 -4.47 6.33 -2.47
N SER A 156 -5.46 5.49 -2.79
CA SER A 156 -6.40 5.74 -3.88
C SER A 156 -7.75 5.09 -3.66
N GLN A 157 -8.77 5.73 -4.19
CA GLN A 157 -10.11 5.15 -4.30
C GLN A 157 -10.24 4.24 -5.53
N ASN A 158 -9.36 4.39 -6.51
CA ASN A 158 -9.46 3.74 -7.81
C ASN A 158 -8.12 3.12 -8.21
N PHE A 159 -8.04 1.80 -8.13
CA PHE A 159 -6.83 1.05 -8.47
C PHE A 159 -6.36 1.26 -9.92
N ARG A 160 -7.29 1.44 -10.86
CA ARG A 160 -6.95 1.65 -12.28
C ARG A 160 -6.24 2.96 -12.55
N GLN A 161 -6.39 3.96 -11.67
CA GLN A 161 -5.69 5.22 -11.77
C GLN A 161 -4.24 5.15 -11.26
N VAL A 162 -3.92 4.14 -10.44
CA VAL A 162 -2.53 3.89 -10.03
C VAL A 162 -1.72 3.48 -11.24
N SER A 163 -0.58 4.12 -11.45
CA SER A 163 0.32 3.81 -12.58
C SER A 163 0.73 2.33 -12.59
N PRO A 164 0.83 1.69 -13.77
CA PRO A 164 1.41 0.34 -13.86
C PRO A 164 2.79 0.23 -13.22
N VAL A 165 3.62 1.28 -13.30
CA VAL A 165 4.95 1.30 -12.65
C VAL A 165 4.81 1.16 -11.13
N ALA A 166 3.88 1.89 -10.51
CA ALA A 166 3.64 1.77 -9.07
C ALA A 166 3.10 0.39 -8.70
N ARG A 167 2.15 -0.15 -9.46
CA ARG A 167 1.57 -1.49 -9.22
C ARG A 167 2.62 -2.60 -9.33
N GLN A 168 3.48 -2.57 -10.36
CA GLN A 168 4.55 -3.55 -10.56
C GLN A 168 5.67 -3.48 -9.52
N ASN A 169 5.90 -2.31 -8.92
CA ASN A 169 6.90 -2.12 -7.88
C ASN A 169 6.30 -2.16 -6.46
N CYS A 170 5.00 -2.43 -6.36
CA CYS A 170 4.29 -2.53 -5.08
C CYS A 170 4.87 -3.66 -4.23
N GLN A 171 5.20 -3.34 -3.01
CA GLN A 171 5.75 -4.28 -2.03
C GLN A 171 4.74 -4.62 -0.94
N ASN A 172 3.82 -3.72 -0.70
CA ASN A 172 2.73 -3.92 0.23
C ASN A 172 1.43 -3.39 -0.37
N LEU A 173 0.42 -4.24 -0.42
CA LEU A 173 -0.91 -3.89 -0.88
C LEU A 173 -1.88 -3.97 0.29
N ILE A 174 -2.56 -2.85 0.56
CA ILE A 174 -3.60 -2.76 1.58
C ILE A 174 -4.92 -2.47 0.89
N ILE A 175 -5.94 -3.28 1.16
CA ILE A 175 -7.27 -3.11 0.59
C ILE A 175 -8.27 -2.97 1.74
N THR A 176 -8.88 -1.78 1.87
CA THR A 176 -9.81 -1.48 2.96
C THR A 176 -11.24 -1.93 2.63
N SER A 177 -12.07 -2.08 3.65
CA SER A 177 -13.48 -2.50 3.56
C SER A 177 -14.43 -1.36 3.96
N PRO A 178 -15.61 -1.30 3.37
CA PRO A 178 -16.12 -2.10 2.25
C PRO A 178 -15.54 -1.66 0.90
N PHE A 179 -15.47 -2.60 -0.05
CA PHE A 179 -15.02 -2.31 -1.41
C PHE A 179 -16.16 -2.58 -2.41
N PRO A 180 -17.03 -1.60 -2.65
CA PRO A 180 -18.27 -1.81 -3.38
C PRO A 180 -18.12 -1.95 -4.90
N ASN A 181 -16.93 -1.65 -5.44
CA ASN A 181 -16.69 -1.67 -6.88
C ASN A 181 -16.11 -3.00 -7.33
N PHE A 182 -16.98 -3.92 -7.74
CA PHE A 182 -16.59 -5.22 -8.25
C PHE A 182 -15.59 -5.17 -9.42
N LYS A 183 -15.71 -4.19 -10.33
CA LYS A 183 -14.78 -4.07 -11.47
C LYS A 183 -13.35 -3.71 -11.03
N GLU A 184 -13.22 -2.90 -9.98
CA GLU A 184 -11.92 -2.58 -9.40
C GLU A 184 -11.34 -3.79 -8.66
N MET A 185 -12.15 -4.47 -7.85
CA MET A 185 -11.73 -5.67 -7.12
C MET A 185 -11.27 -6.77 -8.08
N ARG A 186 -12.01 -6.98 -9.17
CA ARG A 186 -11.61 -7.93 -10.20
C ARG A 186 -10.26 -7.58 -10.81
N LYS A 187 -10.01 -6.28 -11.08
CA LYS A 187 -8.70 -5.86 -11.62
C LYS A 187 -7.56 -6.10 -10.64
N ILE A 188 -7.79 -5.89 -9.35
CA ILE A 188 -6.80 -6.18 -8.31
C ILE A 188 -6.55 -7.70 -8.24
N SER A 189 -7.62 -8.52 -8.26
CA SER A 189 -7.48 -9.98 -8.21
C SER A 189 -6.80 -10.56 -9.46
N GLU A 190 -7.00 -9.97 -10.63
CA GLU A 190 -6.29 -10.33 -11.87
C GLU A 190 -4.78 -10.05 -11.76
N GLU A 191 -4.36 -8.98 -11.09
CA GLU A 191 -2.94 -8.61 -10.97
C GLU A 191 -2.22 -9.31 -9.81
N PHE A 192 -2.90 -9.55 -8.70
CA PHE A 192 -2.28 -10.06 -7.47
C PHE A 192 -2.78 -11.46 -7.07
N GLY A 193 -3.72 -12.04 -7.79
CA GLY A 193 -4.30 -13.34 -7.42
C GLY A 193 -3.33 -14.50 -7.57
N ASP A 194 -2.47 -14.48 -8.57
CA ASP A 194 -1.57 -15.60 -8.86
C ASP A 194 -0.63 -15.94 -7.70
N VAL A 195 -0.19 -14.93 -6.95
CA VAL A 195 0.71 -15.13 -5.80
C VAL A 195 0.07 -15.87 -4.62
N VAL A 196 -1.27 -15.97 -4.62
CA VAL A 196 -2.05 -16.69 -3.60
C VAL A 196 -2.86 -17.85 -4.19
N GLY A 197 -2.56 -18.28 -5.42
CA GLY A 197 -3.20 -19.41 -6.07
C GLY A 197 -4.44 -19.08 -6.89
N GLY A 198 -4.55 -17.85 -7.37
CA GLY A 198 -5.56 -17.40 -8.33
C GLY A 198 -6.61 -16.47 -7.75
N GLU A 199 -7.42 -15.90 -8.65
CA GLU A 199 -8.43 -14.89 -8.32
C GLU A 199 -9.44 -15.35 -7.26
N LYS A 200 -9.89 -16.62 -7.32
CA LYS A 200 -10.85 -17.15 -6.35
C LYS A 200 -10.28 -17.15 -4.93
N ASN A 201 -9.04 -17.58 -4.76
CA ASN A 201 -8.35 -17.57 -3.47
C ASN A 201 -8.17 -16.12 -2.98
N PHE A 202 -7.75 -15.21 -3.87
CA PHE A 202 -7.60 -13.80 -3.54
C PHE A 202 -8.90 -13.19 -3.00
N LEU A 203 -10.02 -13.44 -3.67
CA LEU A 203 -11.33 -12.94 -3.24
C LEU A 203 -11.75 -13.55 -1.90
N ALA A 204 -11.48 -14.84 -1.68
CA ALA A 204 -11.75 -15.50 -0.39
C ALA A 204 -10.89 -14.91 0.74
N ILE A 205 -9.59 -14.67 0.48
CA ILE A 205 -8.67 -14.00 1.42
C ILE A 205 -9.18 -12.61 1.76
N TYR A 206 -9.52 -11.81 0.75
CA TYR A 206 -10.05 -10.46 0.97
C TYR A 206 -11.33 -10.50 1.83
N LYS A 207 -12.29 -11.33 1.47
CA LYS A 207 -13.56 -11.45 2.22
C LYS A 207 -13.36 -11.91 3.66
N TYR A 208 -12.45 -12.86 3.86
CA TYR A 208 -12.10 -13.35 5.21
C TYR A 208 -11.39 -12.26 6.03
N ALA A 209 -10.52 -11.49 5.41
CA ALA A 209 -9.81 -10.39 6.08
C ALA A 209 -10.73 -9.22 6.46
N THR A 210 -11.84 -9.04 5.73
CA THR A 210 -12.67 -7.84 5.81
C THR A 210 -14.14 -8.13 6.15
N PRO A 211 -14.44 -8.87 7.24
CA PRO A 211 -15.82 -9.18 7.62
C PRO A 211 -16.58 -7.95 8.10
N GLU A 212 -15.87 -6.94 8.62
CA GLU A 212 -16.49 -5.75 9.19
C GLU A 212 -16.00 -4.46 8.48
N ARG A 213 -16.74 -3.39 8.73
CA ARG A 213 -16.37 -2.08 8.23
C ARG A 213 -15.08 -1.63 8.90
N TYR A 214 -14.17 -1.05 8.11
CA TYR A 214 -12.81 -0.61 8.47
C TYR A 214 -11.78 -1.71 8.64
N ASP A 215 -12.16 -2.98 8.55
CA ASP A 215 -11.17 -4.04 8.35
C ASP A 215 -10.43 -3.84 7.04
N PHE A 216 -9.24 -4.38 6.94
CA PHE A 216 -8.46 -4.36 5.71
C PHE A 216 -7.66 -5.65 5.53
N LEU A 217 -7.42 -5.98 4.27
CA LEU A 217 -6.43 -6.97 3.88
C LEU A 217 -5.09 -6.27 3.68
N HIS A 218 -4.03 -6.78 4.32
CA HIS A 218 -2.65 -6.43 4.02
C HIS A 218 -1.95 -7.61 3.37
N MET A 219 -1.34 -7.38 2.20
CA MET A 219 -0.50 -8.34 1.49
C MET A 219 0.94 -7.86 1.51
N ASP A 220 1.82 -8.61 2.17
CA ASP A 220 3.26 -8.43 2.10
C ASP A 220 3.81 -9.20 0.89
N LEU A 221 4.00 -8.46 -0.20
CA LEU A 221 4.47 -8.98 -1.48
C LEU A 221 5.99 -9.16 -1.52
N GLN A 222 6.74 -8.71 -0.50
CA GLN A 222 8.18 -8.91 -0.38
C GLN A 222 8.51 -10.27 0.23
N SER A 223 7.64 -10.80 1.07
CA SER A 223 7.82 -12.12 1.66
C SER A 223 7.78 -13.22 0.60
N ASN A 224 8.58 -14.25 0.79
CA ASN A 224 8.56 -15.43 -0.06
C ASN A 224 8.41 -16.69 0.81
N PRO A 225 7.22 -17.31 0.82
CA PRO A 225 6.01 -16.96 0.08
C PRO A 225 5.36 -15.66 0.54
N VAL A 226 4.55 -15.03 -0.33
CA VAL A 226 3.74 -13.83 -0.02
C VAL A 226 2.87 -14.10 1.20
N LYS A 227 2.80 -13.14 2.12
CA LYS A 227 1.99 -13.24 3.34
C LYS A 227 0.79 -12.30 3.27
N CYS A 228 -0.35 -12.79 3.75
CA CYS A 228 -1.57 -12.01 3.85
C CYS A 228 -2.03 -11.92 5.30
N TYR A 229 -2.37 -10.72 5.73
CA TYR A 229 -2.80 -10.44 7.09
C TYR A 229 -4.15 -9.75 7.12
N LYS A 230 -4.94 -10.04 8.14
CA LYS A 230 -6.07 -9.22 8.55
C LYS A 230 -5.55 -8.13 9.49
N ASN A 231 -5.73 -6.87 9.14
CA ASN A 231 -5.47 -5.68 9.98
C ASN A 231 -4.04 -5.57 10.56
N PHE A 232 -3.00 -6.06 9.92
CA PHE A 232 -1.64 -6.25 10.47
C PHE A 232 -1.54 -7.21 11.66
N ASP A 233 -2.61 -7.84 12.07
CA ASP A 233 -2.67 -8.64 13.28
C ASP A 233 -2.57 -10.14 12.96
N ILE A 234 -3.50 -10.69 12.22
CA ILE A 234 -3.67 -12.12 12.03
C ILE A 234 -3.13 -12.54 10.66
N LEU A 235 -2.12 -13.41 10.64
CA LEU A 235 -1.67 -14.09 9.42
C LEU A 235 -2.76 -15.06 8.96
N ILE A 236 -3.27 -14.86 7.75
CA ILE A 236 -4.40 -15.63 7.18
C ILE A 236 -4.04 -16.44 5.94
N ALA A 237 -2.92 -16.10 5.28
CA ALA A 237 -2.40 -16.91 4.17
C ALA A 237 -0.89 -16.73 3.99
N GLU A 238 -0.22 -17.79 3.48
CA GLU A 238 1.17 -17.77 3.01
C GLU A 238 1.23 -18.44 1.63
N GLY A 239 1.44 -17.64 0.58
CA GLY A 239 1.30 -18.11 -0.78
C GLY A 239 -0.07 -18.74 -1.00
N GLN A 240 -0.09 -19.99 -1.47
CA GLN A 240 -1.33 -20.74 -1.72
C GLN A 240 -1.91 -21.43 -0.46
N LYS A 241 -1.19 -21.41 0.67
CA LYS A 241 -1.65 -22.00 1.92
C LYS A 241 -2.56 -21.02 2.66
N LEU A 242 -3.83 -21.37 2.81
CA LEU A 242 -4.82 -20.62 3.55
C LEU A 242 -4.97 -21.18 4.97
N TYR A 243 -5.12 -20.29 5.95
CA TYR A 243 -5.32 -20.65 7.37
C TYR A 243 -6.80 -20.61 7.77
N PHE A 244 -7.70 -20.66 6.79
CA PHE A 244 -9.15 -20.74 6.93
C PHE A 244 -9.72 -21.65 5.83
N ASP A 245 -10.98 -22.07 5.96
CA ASP A 245 -11.67 -22.82 4.90
C ASP A 245 -12.22 -21.88 3.82
N PRO A 246 -11.65 -21.83 2.61
CA PRO A 246 -12.11 -20.94 1.55
C PRO A 246 -13.51 -21.32 1.02
N ASN A 247 -13.97 -22.55 1.24
CA ASN A 247 -15.31 -22.97 0.81
C ASN A 247 -16.41 -22.48 1.75
N SER A 248 -16.07 -22.06 2.96
CA SER A 248 -16.98 -21.40 3.90
C SER A 248 -17.28 -19.94 3.54
N ILE A 249 -16.53 -19.36 2.58
CA ILE A 249 -16.64 -17.96 2.22
C ILE A 249 -17.63 -17.77 1.06
N ASP A 250 -18.67 -16.98 1.29
CA ASP A 250 -19.61 -16.60 0.24
C ASP A 250 -19.01 -15.54 -0.69
N LEU A 251 -18.77 -15.93 -1.94
CA LEU A 251 -18.25 -15.07 -3.01
C LEU A 251 -19.32 -14.62 -4.01
N SER A 252 -20.60 -14.82 -3.71
CA SER A 252 -21.72 -14.52 -4.63
C SER A 252 -21.74 -13.07 -5.08
N GLU A 253 -21.35 -12.13 -4.21
CA GLU A 253 -21.26 -10.70 -4.52
C GLU A 253 -20.27 -10.38 -5.63
N PHE A 254 -19.22 -11.22 -5.82
CA PHE A 254 -18.21 -11.08 -6.87
C PHE A 254 -18.58 -11.78 -8.17
N SER A 255 -19.67 -12.54 -8.21
CA SER A 255 -20.05 -13.40 -9.35
C SER A 255 -20.70 -12.66 -10.53
N GLY A 256 -20.90 -11.34 -10.44
CA GLY A 256 -21.31 -10.49 -11.59
C GLY A 256 -22.68 -10.82 -12.19
N LYS A 257 -23.55 -11.58 -11.52
CA LYS A 257 -24.95 -11.68 -11.95
C LYS A 257 -25.62 -10.36 -11.61
N ASN A 258 -25.80 -9.51 -12.62
CA ASN A 258 -26.66 -8.35 -12.55
C ASN A 258 -27.96 -8.77 -11.89
N GLN A 259 -28.22 -8.32 -10.68
CA GLN A 259 -29.59 -8.16 -10.24
C GLN A 259 -30.18 -7.08 -11.13
N VAL A 260 -30.91 -7.52 -12.14
CA VAL A 260 -31.88 -6.69 -12.83
C VAL A 260 -32.85 -6.28 -11.73
N ILE A 261 -32.72 -5.07 -11.22
CA ILE A 261 -33.75 -4.42 -10.43
C ILE A 261 -34.91 -4.31 -11.40
N GLY A 262 -35.91 -5.16 -11.19
CA GLY A 262 -37.14 -5.14 -11.96
C GLY A 262 -37.73 -3.74 -11.86
N VAL A 263 -37.74 -3.05 -12.97
CA VAL A 263 -38.61 -1.90 -13.17
C VAL A 263 -40.02 -2.46 -13.08
N ALA A 264 -40.69 -2.20 -11.98
CA ALA A 264 -42.13 -2.46 -11.85
C ALA A 264 -42.83 -1.63 -12.95
N ASN A 265 -43.35 -2.31 -13.95
CA ASN A 265 -44.30 -1.73 -14.88
C ASN A 265 -45.53 -1.31 -14.07
N THR A 266 -45.69 -0.01 -13.87
CA THR A 266 -46.99 0.57 -13.58
C THR A 266 -47.68 0.87 -14.92
N GLU A 267 -48.22 -0.16 -15.55
CA GLU A 267 -49.40 -0.04 -16.40
C GLU A 267 -50.51 -0.65 -15.57
N ASP A 268 -51.43 0.21 -15.13
CA ASP A 268 -52.86 0.06 -14.98
C ASP A 268 -53.39 1.10 -13.96
N MET A 269 -53.85 2.21 -14.46
CA MET A 269 -55.15 2.87 -14.35
C MET A 269 -55.06 4.36 -14.74
#